data_51c897a9ed3cb7e33ba8322f859bba5c
#
_entry.id   51c897a9ed3cb7e33ba8322f859bba5c
#
_cell.length_a   1.000
_cell.length_b   1.000
_cell.length_c   1.000
_cell.angle_alpha   90.00
_cell.angle_beta   90.00
_cell.angle_gamma   90.00
#
_symmetry.space_group_name_H-M   'P 1'
#
loop_
_entity.id
_entity.type
_entity.pdbx_description
1 polymer ?
#
loop_
_entity_poly.entity_id
_entity_poly.type
_entity_poly.pdbx_seq_one_letter_code
_entity_poly.pdbx_strand_id
1 'polypeptide(L)'
;VKVYVGGRSLAGAQVTVDGRPLDPRYDLKRLSPAGFEWTYEGNGPAQLALALLADHLGDDARALALYERFMREVVADLDNSWELNAAEIDAAIRKIGG
;
A
#
# COMPACT_ATOMS: atom_id res chain seq x y z
N VAL A 1 -10.35 -13.48 4.86
CA VAL A 1 -9.11 -13.01 4.27
C VAL A 1 -9.31 -11.62 3.71
N LYS A 2 -8.44 -10.68 4.10
CA LYS A 2 -8.54 -9.30 3.60
C LYS A 2 -8.15 -9.21 2.13
N VAL A 3 -8.87 -8.38 1.40
CA VAL A 3 -8.58 -8.09 0.00
C VAL A 3 -8.46 -6.58 -0.18
N TYR A 4 -7.36 -6.15 -0.75
CA TYR A 4 -7.07 -4.75 -1.05
C TYR A 4 -7.24 -4.53 -2.55
N VAL A 5 -7.99 -3.50 -2.91
CA VAL A 5 -8.31 -3.20 -4.31
C VAL A 5 -7.98 -1.75 -4.61
N GLY A 6 -7.24 -1.53 -5.69
CA GLY A 6 -6.94 -0.19 -6.17
C GLY A 6 -7.46 0.04 -7.57
N GLY A 7 -7.90 1.25 -7.82
CA GLY A 7 -8.39 1.64 -9.15
C GLY A 7 -8.43 3.15 -9.29
N ARG A 8 -8.58 3.60 -10.51
CA ARG A 8 -8.68 5.02 -10.83
C ARG A 8 -10.02 5.32 -11.48
N SER A 9 -10.57 6.47 -11.12
CA SER A 9 -11.81 6.97 -11.68
C SER A 9 -11.66 8.47 -11.95
N LEU A 10 -12.74 9.12 -12.36
CA LEU A 10 -12.75 10.57 -12.51
C LEU A 10 -12.47 11.29 -11.19
N ALA A 11 -12.76 10.63 -10.07
CA ALA A 11 -12.49 11.17 -8.74
C ALA A 11 -11.02 10.96 -8.30
N GLY A 12 -10.20 10.26 -9.10
CA GLY A 12 -8.80 10.00 -8.81
C GLY A 12 -8.53 8.57 -8.38
N ALA A 13 -7.35 8.36 -7.79
CA ALA A 13 -6.92 7.06 -7.31
C ALA A 13 -7.63 6.70 -6.00
N GLN A 14 -8.16 5.49 -5.92
CA GLN A 14 -8.90 5.02 -4.75
C GLN A 14 -8.45 3.62 -4.38
N VAL A 15 -8.29 3.37 -3.07
CA VAL A 15 -7.90 2.06 -2.54
C VAL A 15 -8.87 1.67 -1.43
N THR A 16 -9.35 0.44 -1.49
CA THR A 16 -10.23 -0.11 -0.47
C THR A 16 -9.63 -1.37 0.16
N VAL A 17 -10.05 -1.66 1.38
CA VAL A 17 -9.79 -2.94 2.05
C VAL A 17 -11.14 -3.52 2.44
N ASP A 18 -11.46 -4.69 1.89
CA ASP A 18 -12.75 -5.36 2.10
C ASP A 18 -13.93 -4.42 1.83
N GLY A 19 -13.80 -3.60 0.77
CA GLY A 19 -14.85 -2.69 0.33
C GLY A 19 -14.90 -1.34 1.06
N ARG A 20 -14.05 -1.11 2.05
CA ARG A 20 -13.99 0.14 2.80
C ARG A 20 -12.73 0.93 2.45
N PRO A 21 -12.77 2.27 2.48
CA PRO A 21 -11.58 3.06 2.19
C PRO A 21 -10.40 2.66 3.09
N LEU A 22 -9.23 2.50 2.49
CA LEU A 22 -8.00 2.23 3.24
C LEU A 22 -7.52 3.54 3.89
N ASP A 23 -7.25 3.49 5.21
CA ASP A 23 -6.69 4.62 5.94
C ASP A 23 -5.25 4.88 5.47
N PRO A 24 -4.92 6.10 5.02
CA PRO A 24 -3.56 6.41 4.57
C PRO A 24 -2.51 6.42 5.69
N ARG A 25 -2.95 6.40 6.95
CA ARG A 25 -2.09 6.38 8.13
C ARG A 25 -1.14 7.59 8.18
N TYR A 26 -1.70 8.78 7.96
CA TYR A 26 -0.95 10.03 8.11
C TYR A 26 -0.46 10.25 9.54
N ASP A 27 -1.09 9.58 10.50
CA ASP A 27 -0.65 9.58 11.90
C ASP A 27 0.74 8.96 12.07
N LEU A 28 1.10 8.00 11.21
CA LEU A 28 2.43 7.39 11.23
C LEU A 28 3.45 8.22 10.47
N LYS A 29 3.12 8.61 9.24
CA LYS A 29 4.00 9.44 8.43
C LYS A 29 3.22 9.98 7.24
N ARG A 30 3.35 11.27 6.99
CA ARG A 30 2.71 11.90 5.85
C ARG A 30 3.72 12.04 4.73
N LEU A 31 3.69 11.08 3.80
CA LEU A 31 4.60 11.03 2.66
C LEU A 31 4.01 11.72 1.43
N SER A 32 2.70 11.66 1.28
CA SER A 32 1.99 12.24 0.15
C SER A 32 0.79 13.05 0.63
N PRO A 33 0.71 14.34 0.31
CA PRO A 33 -0.45 15.15 0.68
C PRO A 33 -1.70 14.83 -0.15
N ALA A 34 -1.54 14.13 -1.27
CA ALA A 34 -2.62 13.86 -2.22
C ALA A 34 -3.16 12.44 -2.16
N GLY A 35 -2.80 11.65 -1.13
CA GLY A 35 -3.29 10.29 -0.97
C GLY A 35 -2.42 9.26 -1.66
N PHE A 36 -3.05 8.20 -2.19
CA PHE A 36 -2.33 7.05 -2.73
C PHE A 36 -2.05 7.17 -4.23
N GLU A 37 -0.93 6.56 -4.65
CA GLU A 37 -0.63 6.33 -6.04
C GLU A 37 0.09 4.99 -6.21
N TRP A 38 0.34 4.59 -7.45
CA TRP A 38 1.06 3.36 -7.79
C TRP A 38 1.51 3.42 -9.23
N THR A 39 2.18 2.38 -9.73
CA THR A 39 2.77 2.22 -11.06
C THR A 39 4.14 2.88 -11.24
N TYR A 40 4.64 3.58 -10.24
CA TYR A 40 5.94 4.25 -10.28
C TYR A 40 6.48 4.37 -8.85
N GLU A 41 7.75 4.77 -8.71
CA GLU A 41 8.34 5.04 -7.40
C GLU A 41 8.14 6.52 -7.05
N GLY A 42 7.70 6.78 -5.83
CA GLY A 42 7.48 8.15 -5.38
C GLY A 42 6.72 8.21 -4.06
N ASN A 43 6.34 9.42 -3.67
CA ASN A 43 5.71 9.65 -2.36
C ASN A 43 4.28 9.09 -2.28
N GLY A 44 3.50 9.20 -3.35
CA GLY A 44 2.17 8.60 -3.39
C GLY A 44 2.21 7.09 -3.26
N PRO A 45 3.04 6.40 -4.06
CA PRO A 45 3.24 4.97 -3.88
C PRO A 45 3.81 4.59 -2.50
N ALA A 46 4.68 5.40 -1.93
CA ALA A 46 5.20 5.15 -0.59
C ALA A 46 4.10 5.25 0.48
N GLN A 47 3.19 6.21 0.34
CA GLN A 47 2.06 6.32 1.26
C GLN A 47 1.17 5.08 1.17
N LEU A 48 0.93 4.58 -0.04
CA LEU A 48 0.15 3.34 -0.21
C LEU A 48 0.87 2.14 0.41
N ALA A 49 2.17 2.01 0.21
CA ALA A 49 2.95 0.92 0.79
C ALA A 49 2.84 0.92 2.32
N LEU A 50 2.99 2.09 2.94
CA LEU A 50 2.88 2.23 4.39
C LEU A 50 1.48 1.81 4.87
N ALA A 51 0.44 2.30 4.21
CA ALA A 51 -0.94 2.01 4.59
C ALA A 51 -1.27 0.51 4.46
N LEU A 52 -0.85 -0.12 3.36
CA LEU A 52 -1.06 -1.56 3.15
C LEU A 52 -0.39 -2.38 4.24
N LEU A 53 0.87 -2.08 4.53
CA LEU A 53 1.64 -2.82 5.52
C LEU A 53 1.10 -2.60 6.93
N ALA A 54 0.75 -1.36 7.28
CA ALA A 54 0.20 -1.05 8.60
C ALA A 54 -1.11 -1.79 8.84
N ASP A 55 -2.00 -1.79 7.84
CA ASP A 55 -3.27 -2.48 7.95
C ASP A 55 -3.10 -3.99 8.02
N HIS A 56 -2.24 -4.52 7.16
CA HIS A 56 -2.03 -5.97 7.06
C HIS A 56 -1.31 -6.55 8.28
N LEU A 57 -0.23 -5.90 8.70
CA LEU A 57 0.61 -6.42 9.78
C LEU A 57 0.02 -6.15 11.17
N GLY A 58 -0.72 -5.08 11.34
CA GLY A 58 -1.14 -4.64 12.66
C GLY A 58 0.03 -4.25 13.54
N ASP A 59 1.16 -3.86 12.93
CA ASP A 59 2.42 -3.53 13.61
C ASP A 59 3.02 -2.31 12.92
N ASP A 60 2.83 -1.15 13.52
CA ASP A 60 3.22 0.12 12.93
C ASP A 60 4.74 0.23 12.75
N ALA A 61 5.51 -0.29 13.71
CA ALA A 61 6.96 -0.24 13.64
C ALA A 61 7.50 -1.05 12.45
N ARG A 62 6.94 -2.24 12.22
CA ARG A 62 7.33 -3.06 11.06
C ARG A 62 6.91 -2.40 9.75
N ALA A 63 5.74 -1.80 9.72
CA ALA A 63 5.28 -1.09 8.52
C ALA A 63 6.23 0.06 8.18
N LEU A 64 6.64 0.84 9.18
CA LEU A 64 7.59 1.94 8.99
C LEU A 64 8.97 1.43 8.54
N ALA A 65 9.38 0.25 9.00
CA ALA A 65 10.67 -0.32 8.60
C ALA A 65 10.68 -0.88 7.18
N LEU A 66 9.53 -1.33 6.66
CA LEU A 66 9.46 -2.07 5.40
C LEU A 66 8.87 -1.30 4.22
N TYR A 67 8.20 -0.17 4.46
CA TYR A 67 7.38 0.44 3.41
C TYR A 67 8.17 0.89 2.19
N GLU A 68 9.41 1.37 2.35
CA GLU A 68 10.19 1.84 1.22
C GLU A 68 10.54 0.70 0.25
N ARG A 69 10.98 -0.44 0.80
CA ARG A 69 11.29 -1.61 -0.01
C ARG A 69 10.02 -2.18 -0.65
N PHE A 70 8.95 -2.25 0.12
CA PHE A 70 7.67 -2.72 -0.39
C PHE A 70 7.17 -1.82 -1.53
N MET A 71 7.33 -0.51 -1.39
CA MET A 71 6.97 0.44 -2.44
C MET A 71 7.74 0.15 -3.71
N ARG A 72 9.07 0.00 -3.62
CA ARG A 72 9.91 -0.23 -4.81
C ARG A 72 9.66 -1.58 -5.45
N GLU A 73 9.45 -2.63 -4.65
CA GLU A 73 9.37 -4.00 -5.16
C GLU A 73 7.95 -4.41 -5.55
N VAL A 74 6.93 -3.78 -4.99
CA VAL A 74 5.54 -4.19 -5.20
C VAL A 74 4.70 -3.06 -5.77
N VAL A 75 4.59 -1.94 -5.07
CA VAL A 75 3.63 -0.88 -5.43
C VAL A 75 3.99 -0.22 -6.75
N ALA A 76 5.29 -0.01 -7.00
CA ALA A 76 5.74 0.60 -8.25
C ALA A 76 5.42 -0.25 -9.48
N ASP A 77 5.24 -1.55 -9.30
CA ASP A 77 4.96 -2.50 -10.38
C ASP A 77 3.47 -2.85 -10.52
N LEU A 78 2.60 -2.28 -9.69
CA LEU A 78 1.17 -2.54 -9.80
C LEU A 78 0.60 -1.94 -11.09
N ASP A 79 -0.37 -2.65 -11.67
CA ASP A 79 -1.10 -2.16 -12.84
C ASP A 79 -2.03 -1.01 -12.47
N ASN A 80 -2.64 -0.41 -13.47
CA ASN A 80 -3.56 0.71 -13.27
C ASN A 80 -4.74 0.34 -12.35
N SER A 81 -5.22 -0.88 -12.46
CA SER A 81 -6.17 -1.49 -11.52
C SER A 81 -5.52 -2.75 -10.96
N TRP A 82 -5.65 -2.97 -9.65
CA TRP A 82 -4.97 -4.09 -9.01
C TRP A 82 -5.77 -4.62 -7.83
N GLU A 83 -5.44 -5.85 -7.46
CA GLU A 83 -6.00 -6.51 -6.29
C GLU A 83 -4.90 -7.31 -5.60
N LEU A 84 -4.80 -7.19 -4.28
CA LEU A 84 -3.86 -7.95 -3.47
C LEU A 84 -4.59 -8.54 -2.28
N ASN A 85 -4.39 -9.82 -2.02
CA ASN A 85 -4.90 -10.44 -0.80
C ASN A 85 -3.79 -10.56 0.25
N ALA A 86 -4.17 -10.96 1.46
CA ALA A 86 -3.23 -11.08 2.58
C ALA A 86 -2.08 -12.04 2.27
N ALA A 87 -2.36 -13.16 1.61
CA ALA A 87 -1.32 -14.14 1.27
C ALA A 87 -0.30 -13.58 0.29
N GLU A 88 -0.75 -12.78 -0.67
CA GLU A 88 0.14 -12.13 -1.64
C GLU A 88 1.04 -11.10 -0.96
N ILE A 89 0.49 -10.34 -0.01
CA ILE A 89 1.29 -9.37 0.75
C ILE A 89 2.32 -10.10 1.61
N ASP A 90 1.93 -11.19 2.29
CA ASP A 90 2.87 -11.99 3.07
C ASP A 90 4.02 -12.53 2.22
N ALA A 91 3.70 -13.02 1.03
CA ALA A 91 4.72 -13.53 0.11
C ALA A 91 5.69 -12.43 -0.31
N ALA A 92 5.18 -11.23 -0.59
CA ALA A 92 6.01 -10.09 -0.96
C ALA A 92 6.91 -9.66 0.20
N ILE A 93 6.39 -9.65 1.42
CA ILE A 93 7.17 -9.31 2.62
C ILE A 93 8.34 -10.28 2.78
N ARG A 94 8.10 -11.57 2.60
CA ARG A 94 9.16 -12.58 2.68
C ARG A 94 10.25 -12.34 1.64
N LYS A 95 9.85 -11.94 0.43
CA LYS A 95 10.80 -11.65 -0.66
C LYS A 95 11.70 -10.47 -0.36
N ILE A 96 11.19 -9.44 0.28
CA ILE A 96 11.97 -8.24 0.58
C ILE A 96 12.74 -8.35 1.89
N GLY A 97 12.69 -9.51 2.55
CA GLY A 97 13.49 -9.76 3.73
C GLY A 97 12.82 -9.32 5.04
N GLY A 98 11.53 -9.15 5.00
CA GLY A 98 10.74 -8.84 6.20
C GLY A 98 10.15 -10.11 6.82
#